data_40252f2f1d7a3bd2a0223e992f762f28
#
_entry.id   40252f2f1d7a3bd2a0223e992f762f28
#
_cell.length_a   1.000
_cell.length_b   1.000
_cell.length_c   1.000
_cell.angle_alpha   90.00
_cell.angle_beta   90.00
_cell.angle_gamma   90.00
#
_symmetry.space_group_name_H-M   'P 1'
#
loop_
_entity.id
_entity.type
_entity.pdbx_description
1 polymer ?
#
loop_
_entity_poly.entity_id
_entity_poly.type
_entity_poly.pdbx_seq_one_letter_code
_entity_poly.pdbx_strand_id
1 'polypeptide(L)'
;MGRAAGLSAALLFTIAVVHAQAPQPARSGEAAASRVASAESAVRPWSGIGRPATRTEIQAWDIDVRPDFKGLPAGKGSVDEGLQVWEAKCESCHGTFGESNEVFTPIVGGTTRADMQSGRVANLKRQDYPQRTTMMKLSQVSTLWDYINRAMPWNAPKTLKPDEVYAVVAYILNLAEVVPNDFVLSDKNIAQVQERLPNRNGKVVYPGMWSLTGKPDVQGDACVSNCPVVLDVRSILPDFARNAHGNLAEQNRPVGPTRGADTTQP
;
A
#
# COMPACT_ATOMS: atom_id res chain seq x y z
N MET A 1 -39.73 -76.38 32.00
CA MET A 1 -40.53 -75.83 33.11
C MET A 1 -39.52 -75.21 34.10
N GLY A 2 -39.51 -73.92 34.34
CA GLY A 2 -38.59 -73.29 35.25
C GLY A 2 -38.44 -71.79 34.92
N ARG A 3 -39.34 -70.96 35.46
CA ARG A 3 -39.27 -69.51 35.37
C ARG A 3 -38.24 -69.00 36.36
N ALA A 4 -37.27 -68.21 35.91
CA ALA A 4 -36.40 -67.43 36.76
C ALA A 4 -36.78 -65.94 36.56
N ALA A 5 -37.15 -65.30 37.66
CA ALA A 5 -37.48 -63.91 37.74
C ALA A 5 -36.18 -63.11 37.96
N GLY A 6 -35.89 -62.19 37.06
CA GLY A 6 -34.76 -61.29 37.18
C GLY A 6 -35.22 -59.94 37.79
N LEU A 7 -34.65 -59.52 38.91
CA LEU A 7 -34.77 -58.20 39.50
C LEU A 7 -33.97 -57.19 38.69
N SER A 8 -34.63 -56.19 38.20
CA SER A 8 -33.98 -55.01 37.62
C SER A 8 -33.77 -53.96 38.71
N ALA A 9 -32.51 -53.73 39.05
CA ALA A 9 -32.09 -52.57 39.88
C ALA A 9 -31.94 -51.34 39.01
N ALA A 10 -32.76 -50.33 39.24
CA ALA A 10 -32.67 -49.03 38.60
C ALA A 10 -31.63 -48.18 39.34
N LEU A 11 -30.50 -47.93 38.70
CA LEU A 11 -29.52 -46.93 39.15
C LEU A 11 -30.00 -45.53 38.70
N LEU A 12 -30.40 -44.70 39.64
CA LEU A 12 -30.60 -43.26 39.42
C LEU A 12 -29.27 -42.54 39.37
N PHE A 13 -28.82 -42.14 38.16
CA PHE A 13 -27.70 -41.22 37.98
C PHE A 13 -28.23 -39.79 38.13
N THR A 14 -27.85 -39.12 39.20
CA THR A 14 -28.02 -37.68 39.35
C THR A 14 -26.92 -36.97 38.54
N ILE A 15 -27.31 -36.37 37.43
CA ILE A 15 -26.37 -35.53 36.61
C ILE A 15 -26.31 -34.15 37.31
N ALA A 16 -25.16 -33.88 37.93
CA ALA A 16 -24.84 -32.53 38.40
C ALA A 16 -24.49 -31.68 37.18
N VAL A 17 -25.36 -30.74 36.82
CA VAL A 17 -25.12 -29.76 35.78
C VAL A 17 -24.18 -28.70 36.38
N VAL A 18 -22.87 -28.85 36.06
CA VAL A 18 -21.88 -27.79 36.33
C VAL A 18 -22.11 -26.68 35.33
N HIS A 19 -22.70 -25.57 35.74
CA HIS A 19 -22.73 -24.36 34.94
C HIS A 19 -21.33 -23.77 34.85
N ALA A 20 -20.65 -24.03 33.73
CA ALA A 20 -19.45 -23.30 33.38
C ALA A 20 -19.83 -21.86 33.02
N GLN A 21 -19.55 -20.92 33.89
CA GLN A 21 -19.64 -19.49 33.60
C GLN A 21 -18.60 -19.18 32.52
N ALA A 22 -19.06 -18.69 31.37
CA ALA A 22 -18.20 -18.18 30.33
C ALA A 22 -17.34 -17.02 30.90
N PRO A 23 -16.04 -16.93 30.59
CA PRO A 23 -15.24 -15.82 31.02
C PRO A 23 -15.77 -14.52 30.40
N GLN A 24 -16.11 -13.57 31.27
CA GLN A 24 -16.45 -12.21 30.82
C GLN A 24 -15.25 -11.60 30.12
N PRO A 25 -15.42 -10.93 28.97
CA PRO A 25 -14.33 -10.20 28.36
C PRO A 25 -13.86 -9.10 29.30
N ALA A 26 -12.57 -9.08 29.59
CA ALA A 26 -11.94 -8.09 30.43
C ALA A 26 -12.26 -6.68 29.92
N ARG A 27 -12.71 -5.80 30.80
CA ARG A 27 -12.95 -4.37 30.54
C ARG A 27 -11.62 -3.63 30.34
N SER A 28 -10.94 -3.92 29.21
CA SER A 28 -9.68 -3.25 28.84
C SER A 28 -9.89 -1.91 28.13
N GLY A 29 -11.12 -1.60 27.74
CA GLY A 29 -11.44 -0.37 27.01
C GLY A 29 -11.48 0.91 27.86
N GLU A 30 -11.98 0.83 29.12
CA GLU A 30 -12.11 2.01 29.99
C GLU A 30 -10.76 2.49 30.53
N ALA A 31 -9.85 1.58 30.83
CA ALA A 31 -8.52 1.96 31.30
C ALA A 31 -7.63 2.58 30.21
N ALA A 32 -7.85 2.22 28.95
CA ALA A 32 -7.15 2.81 27.80
C ALA A 32 -7.71 4.21 27.48
N ALA A 33 -9.04 4.37 27.50
CA ALA A 33 -9.69 5.66 27.28
C ALA A 33 -9.35 6.68 28.39
N SER A 34 -9.28 6.24 29.67
CA SER A 34 -8.88 7.09 30.79
C SER A 34 -7.40 7.50 30.71
N ARG A 35 -6.52 6.66 30.17
CA ARG A 35 -5.09 7.03 29.98
C ARG A 35 -4.89 8.01 28.82
N VAL A 36 -5.71 7.95 27.79
CA VAL A 36 -5.67 8.92 26.69
C VAL A 36 -6.21 10.27 27.15
N ALA A 37 -7.30 10.29 27.91
CA ALA A 37 -7.87 11.52 28.44
C ALA A 37 -6.97 12.22 29.51
N SER A 38 -6.21 11.46 30.29
CA SER A 38 -5.24 12.04 31.24
C SER A 38 -3.94 12.53 30.61
N ALA A 39 -3.60 12.05 29.39
CA ALA A 39 -2.46 12.58 28.62
C ALA A 39 -2.76 13.92 27.94
N GLU A 40 -4.02 14.29 27.77
CA GLU A 40 -4.43 15.57 27.17
C GLU A 40 -4.24 16.78 28.06
N SER A 41 -4.05 16.59 29.36
CA SER A 41 -3.90 17.67 30.34
C SER A 41 -2.46 18.15 30.59
N ALA A 42 -1.45 17.48 29.98
CA ALA A 42 -0.10 17.99 30.03
C ALA A 42 0.02 19.16 29.05
N VAL A 43 0.42 20.33 29.53
CA VAL A 43 0.74 21.51 28.69
C VAL A 43 1.79 21.08 27.69
N ARG A 44 1.38 20.90 26.44
CA ARG A 44 2.30 20.52 25.39
C ARG A 44 3.25 21.68 25.10
N PRO A 45 4.57 21.46 24.97
CA PRO A 45 5.54 22.52 24.77
C PRO A 45 5.31 23.37 23.52
N TRP A 46 4.41 22.90 22.62
CA TRP A 46 3.98 23.58 21.39
C TRP A 46 2.55 24.16 21.48
N SER A 47 1.99 24.26 22.67
CA SER A 47 0.68 24.89 22.87
C SER A 47 0.76 26.37 22.44
N GLY A 48 -0.17 26.77 21.58
CA GLY A 48 -0.16 28.11 20.98
C GLY A 48 0.67 28.24 19.68
N ILE A 49 1.32 27.17 19.21
CA ILE A 49 2.00 27.13 17.91
C ILE A 49 1.06 26.50 16.88
N GLY A 50 0.82 27.24 15.80
CA GLY A 50 -0.08 26.79 14.74
C GLY A 50 -1.56 26.96 15.10
N ARG A 51 -2.42 26.37 14.28
CA ARG A 51 -3.88 26.33 14.45
C ARG A 51 -4.43 24.95 14.08
N PRO A 52 -5.63 24.59 14.50
CA PRO A 52 -6.30 23.41 13.98
C PRO A 52 -6.48 23.50 12.45
N ALA A 53 -6.19 22.40 11.73
CA ALA A 53 -6.45 22.34 10.31
C ALA A 53 -7.97 22.38 10.06
N THR A 54 -8.37 23.08 9.00
CA THR A 54 -9.75 23.05 8.54
C THR A 54 -10.09 21.71 7.87
N ARG A 55 -11.37 21.38 7.76
CA ARG A 55 -11.80 20.16 7.07
C ARG A 55 -11.30 20.10 5.64
N THR A 56 -11.32 21.21 4.92
CA THR A 56 -10.82 21.30 3.52
C THR A 56 -9.33 21.03 3.44
N GLU A 57 -8.56 21.57 4.39
CA GLU A 57 -7.12 21.31 4.46
C GLU A 57 -6.84 19.83 4.75
N ILE A 58 -7.56 19.21 5.68
CA ILE A 58 -7.42 17.78 5.96
C ILE A 58 -7.74 16.96 4.73
N GLN A 59 -8.88 17.22 4.05
CA GLN A 59 -9.29 16.49 2.84
C GLN A 59 -8.29 16.61 1.70
N ALA A 60 -7.60 17.74 1.57
CA ALA A 60 -6.59 17.93 0.54
C ALA A 60 -5.33 17.07 0.75
N TRP A 61 -5.06 16.66 1.98
CA TRP A 61 -3.90 15.86 2.36
C TRP A 61 -4.22 14.39 2.61
N ASP A 62 -5.42 14.10 3.10
CA ASP A 62 -5.91 12.76 3.41
C ASP A 62 -6.43 12.07 2.14
N ILE A 63 -5.49 11.77 1.25
CA ILE A 63 -5.72 11.14 -0.06
C ILE A 63 -5.03 9.78 -0.18
N ASP A 64 -4.39 9.31 0.87
CA ASP A 64 -3.67 8.04 0.87
C ASP A 64 -4.63 6.85 0.96
N VAL A 65 -4.26 5.80 0.25
CA VAL A 65 -4.95 4.52 0.31
C VAL A 65 -4.10 3.52 1.08
N ARG A 66 -4.59 3.13 2.24
CA ARG A 66 -3.87 2.25 3.15
C ARG A 66 -3.89 0.78 2.67
N PRO A 67 -2.98 -0.07 3.19
CA PRO A 67 -2.99 -1.51 2.89
C PRO A 67 -4.30 -2.23 3.26
N ASP A 68 -5.06 -1.70 4.23
CA ASP A 68 -6.38 -2.17 4.62
C ASP A 68 -7.51 -1.54 3.78
N PHE A 69 -7.17 -0.86 2.69
CA PHE A 69 -8.05 -0.15 1.77
C PHE A 69 -8.85 1.01 2.37
N LYS A 70 -8.53 1.47 3.57
CA LYS A 70 -9.06 2.74 4.07
C LYS A 70 -8.55 3.89 3.21
N GLY A 71 -9.42 4.85 2.97
CA GLY A 71 -9.13 5.98 2.09
C GLY A 71 -9.39 5.69 0.61
N LEU A 72 -9.72 4.45 0.23
CA LEU A 72 -9.98 4.09 -1.16
C LEU A 72 -11.28 4.75 -1.64
N PRO A 73 -11.25 5.62 -2.67
CA PRO A 73 -12.45 6.22 -3.23
C PRO A 73 -13.37 5.19 -3.86
N ALA A 74 -14.68 5.41 -3.79
CA ALA A 74 -15.64 4.63 -4.56
C ALA A 74 -15.40 4.82 -6.06
N GLY A 75 -15.46 3.73 -6.83
CA GLY A 75 -15.27 3.79 -8.27
C GLY A 75 -15.02 2.40 -8.87
N LYS A 76 -14.92 2.37 -10.20
CA LYS A 76 -14.64 1.16 -10.98
C LYS A 76 -14.03 1.51 -12.33
N GLY A 77 -13.31 0.56 -12.92
CA GLY A 77 -12.82 0.66 -14.29
C GLY A 77 -12.50 -0.70 -14.87
N SER A 78 -12.78 -0.89 -16.15
CA SER A 78 -12.48 -2.09 -16.92
C SER A 78 -11.05 -2.07 -17.46
N VAL A 79 -10.57 -3.24 -17.89
CA VAL A 79 -9.29 -3.36 -18.60
C VAL A 79 -9.30 -2.56 -19.90
N ASP A 80 -10.41 -2.59 -20.67
CA ASP A 80 -10.54 -1.86 -21.93
C ASP A 80 -10.52 -0.33 -21.74
N GLU A 81 -11.22 0.18 -20.72
CA GLU A 81 -11.14 1.59 -20.35
C GLU A 81 -9.73 1.96 -19.90
N GLY A 82 -9.07 1.04 -19.20
CA GLY A 82 -7.68 1.20 -18.76
C GLY A 82 -6.69 1.30 -19.92
N LEU A 83 -6.88 0.51 -20.98
CA LEU A 83 -6.10 0.61 -22.22
C LEU A 83 -6.24 2.02 -22.83
N GLN A 84 -7.46 2.55 -22.94
CA GLN A 84 -7.69 3.89 -23.50
C GLN A 84 -6.98 4.99 -22.69
N VAL A 85 -7.06 4.92 -21.37
CA VAL A 85 -6.35 5.88 -20.49
C VAL A 85 -4.83 5.70 -20.60
N TRP A 86 -4.36 4.45 -20.72
CA TRP A 86 -2.95 4.11 -20.88
C TRP A 86 -2.35 4.71 -22.15
N GLU A 87 -2.97 4.48 -23.29
CA GLU A 87 -2.56 5.02 -24.58
C GLU A 87 -2.51 6.56 -24.58
N ALA A 88 -3.49 7.18 -23.94
CA ALA A 88 -3.60 8.64 -23.90
C ALA A 88 -2.62 9.32 -22.93
N LYS A 89 -2.22 8.65 -21.84
CA LYS A 89 -1.57 9.33 -20.70
C LYS A 89 -0.33 8.63 -20.13
N CYS A 90 -0.07 7.38 -20.49
CA CYS A 90 0.96 6.55 -19.85
C CYS A 90 1.99 5.99 -20.83
N GLU A 91 1.54 5.57 -22.01
CA GLU A 91 2.30 4.83 -23.00
C GLU A 91 3.59 5.55 -23.43
N SER A 92 3.54 6.87 -23.60
CA SER A 92 4.69 7.66 -24.04
C SER A 92 5.93 7.52 -23.13
N CYS A 93 5.73 7.19 -21.85
CA CYS A 93 6.81 6.97 -20.88
C CYS A 93 7.00 5.49 -20.54
N HIS A 94 5.92 4.71 -20.52
CA HIS A 94 5.95 3.33 -20.02
C HIS A 94 5.88 2.25 -21.11
N GLY A 95 5.80 2.65 -22.38
CA GLY A 95 5.63 1.73 -23.50
C GLY A 95 4.20 1.19 -23.63
N THR A 96 3.90 0.59 -24.77
CA THR A 96 2.55 0.09 -25.09
C THR A 96 2.09 -1.01 -24.13
N PHE A 97 3.02 -1.87 -23.72
CA PHE A 97 2.73 -3.01 -22.83
C PHE A 97 3.39 -2.90 -21.46
N GLY A 98 3.77 -1.70 -21.04
CA GLY A 98 4.44 -1.48 -19.76
C GLY A 98 5.88 -1.97 -19.72
N GLU A 99 6.49 -2.19 -20.87
CA GLU A 99 7.89 -2.58 -21.05
C GLU A 99 8.86 -1.44 -20.79
N SER A 100 8.33 -0.21 -20.74
CA SER A 100 9.07 1.03 -20.55
C SER A 100 10.04 1.39 -21.67
N ASN A 101 10.88 2.36 -21.40
CA ASN A 101 11.90 2.85 -22.31
C ASN A 101 13.28 2.80 -21.62
N GLU A 102 14.25 3.49 -22.17
CA GLU A 102 15.62 3.52 -21.64
C GLU A 102 15.75 4.12 -20.23
N VAL A 103 14.77 4.91 -19.80
CA VAL A 103 14.84 5.67 -18.54
C VAL A 103 14.10 4.99 -17.41
N PHE A 104 12.90 4.47 -17.69
CA PHE A 104 12.04 3.89 -16.65
C PHE A 104 12.17 2.37 -16.64
N THR A 105 12.13 1.80 -15.44
CA THR A 105 12.08 0.33 -15.31
C THR A 105 10.73 -0.20 -15.79
N PRO A 106 10.69 -1.39 -16.43
CA PRO A 106 9.44 -2.01 -16.83
C PRO A 106 8.45 -2.14 -15.68
N ILE A 107 7.18 -1.93 -15.99
CA ILE A 107 6.10 -2.12 -15.01
C ILE A 107 5.78 -3.60 -14.87
N VAL A 108 5.68 -4.32 -16.00
CA VAL A 108 5.28 -5.72 -16.04
C VAL A 108 6.41 -6.64 -16.53
N GLY A 109 6.20 -7.93 -16.40
CA GLY A 109 7.17 -8.98 -16.75
C GLY A 109 7.90 -9.52 -15.51
N GLY A 110 8.51 -10.70 -15.69
CA GLY A 110 9.31 -11.37 -14.66
C GLY A 110 8.53 -12.08 -13.56
N THR A 111 7.21 -12.08 -13.63
CA THR A 111 6.31 -12.83 -12.74
C THR A 111 5.78 -14.08 -13.43
N THR A 112 5.40 -15.08 -12.67
CA THR A 112 4.88 -16.37 -13.16
C THR A 112 3.60 -16.76 -12.43
N ARG A 113 2.86 -17.74 -12.97
CA ARG A 113 1.71 -18.33 -12.26
C ARG A 113 2.10 -19.00 -10.95
N ALA A 114 3.29 -19.58 -10.86
CA ALA A 114 3.81 -20.15 -9.63
C ALA A 114 4.04 -19.06 -8.56
N ASP A 115 4.49 -17.87 -8.97
CA ASP A 115 4.63 -16.73 -8.07
C ASP A 115 3.26 -16.26 -7.55
N MET A 116 2.23 -16.25 -8.40
CA MET A 116 0.86 -15.94 -7.97
C MET A 116 0.33 -16.95 -6.96
N GLN A 117 0.65 -18.23 -7.11
CA GLN A 117 0.26 -19.27 -6.15
C GLN A 117 0.99 -19.10 -4.81
N SER A 118 2.31 -18.91 -4.84
CA SER A 118 3.15 -18.78 -3.64
C SER A 118 3.03 -17.40 -2.96
N GLY A 119 2.70 -16.37 -3.73
CA GLY A 119 2.77 -14.97 -3.32
C GLY A 119 4.19 -14.44 -3.16
N ARG A 120 5.17 -15.10 -3.77
CA ARG A 120 6.59 -14.72 -3.73
C ARG A 120 7.23 -14.88 -5.10
N VAL A 121 7.81 -13.80 -5.60
CA VAL A 121 8.45 -13.78 -6.91
C VAL A 121 9.85 -14.38 -6.83
N ALA A 122 10.04 -15.52 -7.48
CA ALA A 122 11.30 -16.26 -7.48
C ALA A 122 12.43 -15.47 -8.16
N ASN A 123 12.13 -14.77 -9.26
CA ASN A 123 13.10 -14.00 -10.02
C ASN A 123 13.72 -12.82 -9.24
N LEU A 124 13.11 -12.34 -8.16
CA LEU A 124 13.71 -11.30 -7.30
C LEU A 124 14.99 -11.76 -6.61
N LYS A 125 15.16 -13.07 -6.42
CA LYS A 125 16.35 -13.67 -5.79
C LYS A 125 17.49 -13.94 -6.76
N ARG A 126 17.21 -13.87 -8.07
CA ARG A 126 18.20 -14.14 -9.12
C ARG A 126 19.07 -12.91 -9.33
N GLN A 127 20.38 -13.11 -9.39
CA GLN A 127 21.34 -12.03 -9.72
C GLN A 127 21.47 -11.81 -11.22
N ASP A 128 21.18 -12.83 -12.03
CA ASP A 128 21.27 -12.82 -13.49
C ASP A 128 19.98 -12.34 -14.18
N TYR A 129 18.93 -11.97 -13.42
CA TYR A 129 17.71 -11.45 -14.00
C TYR A 129 17.94 -10.01 -14.48
N PRO A 130 17.65 -9.69 -15.76
CA PRO A 130 18.10 -8.45 -16.39
C PRO A 130 17.49 -7.20 -15.76
N GLN A 131 16.20 -7.24 -15.42
CA GLN A 131 15.51 -6.10 -14.82
C GLN A 131 14.45 -6.55 -13.82
N ARG A 132 14.34 -5.82 -12.71
CA ARG A 132 13.31 -6.05 -11.68
C ARG A 132 12.15 -5.10 -11.91
N THR A 133 11.06 -5.61 -12.45
CA THR A 133 9.87 -4.84 -12.77
C THR A 133 9.11 -4.37 -11.54
N THR A 134 8.18 -3.44 -11.74
CA THR A 134 7.29 -2.98 -10.67
C THR A 134 6.44 -4.12 -10.13
N MET A 135 5.84 -4.94 -11.02
CA MET A 135 4.98 -6.04 -10.61
C MET A 135 5.72 -7.17 -9.86
N MET A 136 7.01 -7.37 -10.13
CA MET A 136 7.83 -8.27 -9.32
C MET A 136 7.97 -7.81 -7.87
N LYS A 137 8.03 -6.50 -7.64
CA LYS A 137 8.26 -5.89 -6.31
C LYS A 137 6.98 -5.56 -5.58
N LEU A 138 5.87 -5.40 -6.28
CA LEU A 138 4.60 -4.96 -5.74
C LEU A 138 4.00 -6.00 -4.78
N SER A 139 3.87 -5.64 -3.51
CA SER A 139 3.25 -6.50 -2.49
C SER A 139 1.82 -6.09 -2.12
N GLN A 140 1.41 -4.87 -2.46
CA GLN A 140 0.10 -4.31 -2.11
C GLN A 140 -0.52 -3.62 -3.31
N VAL A 141 -1.71 -4.04 -3.74
CA VAL A 141 -2.43 -3.40 -4.84
C VAL A 141 -2.88 -1.98 -4.47
N SER A 142 -3.16 -1.74 -3.20
CA SER A 142 -3.46 -0.39 -2.69
C SER A 142 -2.32 0.59 -2.94
N THR A 143 -1.07 0.14 -2.83
CA THR A 143 0.11 0.97 -3.15
C THR A 143 0.16 1.36 -4.63
N LEU A 144 -0.19 0.44 -5.53
CA LEU A 144 -0.26 0.75 -6.96
C LEU A 144 -1.35 1.78 -7.25
N TRP A 145 -2.54 1.57 -6.69
CA TRP A 145 -3.66 2.49 -6.84
C TRP A 145 -3.32 3.88 -6.31
N ASP A 146 -2.81 3.95 -5.07
CA ASP A 146 -2.44 5.20 -4.41
C ASP A 146 -1.35 5.96 -5.17
N TYR A 147 -0.32 5.25 -5.63
CA TYR A 147 0.77 5.86 -6.38
C TYR A 147 0.30 6.47 -7.70
N ILE A 148 -0.55 5.76 -8.45
CA ILE A 148 -1.13 6.28 -9.70
C ILE A 148 -2.01 7.49 -9.42
N ASN A 149 -2.88 7.41 -8.42
CA ASN A 149 -3.77 8.50 -8.04
C ASN A 149 -3.02 9.79 -7.66
N ARG A 150 -1.90 9.63 -6.92
CA ARG A 150 -1.21 10.79 -6.36
C ARG A 150 -0.08 11.35 -7.23
N ALA A 151 0.54 10.51 -8.06
CA ALA A 151 1.80 10.83 -8.72
C ALA A 151 1.77 10.69 -10.24
N MET A 152 0.78 10.03 -10.81
CA MET A 152 0.68 9.77 -12.25
C MET A 152 -0.54 10.46 -12.89
N PRO A 153 -0.45 10.84 -14.17
CA PRO A 153 0.76 10.93 -15.02
C PRO A 153 1.78 11.89 -14.43
N TRP A 154 3.06 11.59 -14.57
CA TRP A 154 4.12 12.40 -13.95
C TRP A 154 4.09 13.86 -14.38
N ASN A 155 3.79 14.15 -15.63
CA ASN A 155 3.64 15.50 -16.16
C ASN A 155 2.34 16.23 -15.72
N ALA A 156 1.37 15.50 -15.17
CA ALA A 156 0.09 16.06 -14.71
C ALA A 156 -0.45 15.24 -13.51
N PRO A 157 0.23 15.25 -12.34
CA PRO A 157 -0.20 14.46 -11.19
C PRO A 157 -1.55 14.91 -10.65
N LYS A 158 -2.34 13.96 -10.13
CA LYS A 158 -3.68 14.18 -9.57
C LYS A 158 -4.75 14.67 -10.56
N THR A 159 -4.55 14.43 -11.85
CA THR A 159 -5.54 14.78 -12.89
C THR A 159 -6.45 13.62 -13.26
N LEU A 160 -6.11 12.39 -12.86
CA LEU A 160 -6.95 11.23 -13.09
C LEU A 160 -8.16 11.23 -12.13
N LYS A 161 -9.31 10.88 -12.67
CA LYS A 161 -10.51 10.58 -11.86
C LYS A 161 -10.37 9.19 -11.22
N PRO A 162 -11.05 8.92 -10.09
CA PRO A 162 -10.98 7.60 -9.46
C PRO A 162 -11.25 6.43 -10.42
N ASP A 163 -12.24 6.54 -11.29
CA ASP A 163 -12.56 5.49 -12.28
C ASP A 163 -11.42 5.28 -13.28
N GLU A 164 -10.77 6.35 -13.74
CA GLU A 164 -9.58 6.24 -14.60
C GLU A 164 -8.42 5.53 -13.88
N VAL A 165 -8.24 5.78 -12.58
CA VAL A 165 -7.21 5.08 -11.77
C VAL A 165 -7.55 3.60 -11.65
N TYR A 166 -8.81 3.23 -11.37
CA TYR A 166 -9.24 1.83 -11.35
C TYR A 166 -9.02 1.16 -12.70
N ALA A 167 -9.35 1.84 -13.80
CA ALA A 167 -9.17 1.33 -15.14
C ALA A 167 -7.70 1.07 -15.47
N VAL A 168 -6.81 2.02 -15.21
CA VAL A 168 -5.36 1.85 -15.43
C VAL A 168 -4.78 0.75 -14.55
N VAL A 169 -5.19 0.66 -13.28
CA VAL A 169 -4.77 -0.43 -12.41
C VAL A 169 -5.26 -1.78 -12.94
N ALA A 170 -6.51 -1.88 -13.43
CA ALA A 170 -7.03 -3.09 -14.05
C ALA A 170 -6.20 -3.50 -15.28
N TYR A 171 -5.84 -2.54 -16.14
CA TYR A 171 -5.02 -2.78 -17.31
C TYR A 171 -3.61 -3.27 -16.95
N ILE A 172 -2.93 -2.64 -16.00
CA ILE A 172 -1.60 -3.09 -15.52
C ILE A 172 -1.67 -4.51 -14.93
N LEU A 173 -2.70 -4.80 -14.17
CA LEU A 173 -2.93 -6.13 -13.60
C LEU A 173 -3.22 -7.17 -14.68
N ASN A 174 -3.89 -6.79 -15.76
CA ASN A 174 -4.13 -7.64 -16.92
C ASN A 174 -2.83 -7.90 -17.69
N LEU A 175 -2.05 -6.88 -17.99
CA LEU A 175 -0.72 -7.04 -18.60
C LEU A 175 0.19 -7.97 -17.79
N ALA A 176 0.02 -7.99 -16.47
CA ALA A 176 0.74 -8.88 -15.55
C ALA A 176 0.06 -10.27 -15.38
N GLU A 177 -0.97 -10.59 -16.16
CA GLU A 177 -1.76 -11.84 -16.09
C GLU A 177 -2.45 -12.10 -14.74
N VAL A 178 -2.60 -11.08 -13.89
CA VAL A 178 -3.27 -11.20 -12.57
C VAL A 178 -4.78 -11.27 -12.72
N VAL A 179 -5.33 -10.55 -13.70
CA VAL A 179 -6.77 -10.52 -14.00
C VAL A 179 -7.01 -10.78 -15.50
N PRO A 180 -8.18 -11.34 -15.89
CA PRO A 180 -8.53 -11.56 -17.29
C PRO A 180 -8.91 -10.26 -18.01
N ASN A 181 -9.02 -10.32 -19.35
CA ASN A 181 -9.29 -9.16 -20.19
C ASN A 181 -10.64 -8.48 -19.93
N ASP A 182 -11.65 -9.26 -19.56
CA ASP A 182 -13.01 -8.79 -19.27
C ASP A 182 -13.20 -8.29 -17.82
N PHE A 183 -12.10 -8.15 -17.07
CA PHE A 183 -12.17 -7.79 -15.67
C PHE A 183 -12.52 -6.31 -15.46
N VAL A 184 -13.41 -6.06 -14.50
CA VAL A 184 -13.71 -4.72 -14.00
C VAL A 184 -13.24 -4.62 -12.55
N LEU A 185 -12.23 -3.79 -12.32
CA LEU A 185 -11.72 -3.50 -10.98
C LEU A 185 -12.59 -2.43 -10.31
N SER A 186 -12.84 -2.56 -9.02
CA SER A 186 -13.62 -1.60 -8.24
C SER A 186 -13.19 -1.58 -6.78
N ASP A 187 -13.67 -0.57 -6.04
CA ASP A 187 -13.54 -0.50 -4.57
C ASP A 187 -14.14 -1.73 -3.86
N LYS A 188 -15.03 -2.48 -4.50
CA LYS A 188 -15.69 -3.65 -3.93
C LYS A 188 -14.90 -4.95 -4.09
N ASN A 189 -14.03 -5.05 -5.10
CA ASN A 189 -13.33 -6.29 -5.42
C ASN A 189 -11.80 -6.20 -5.36
N ILE A 190 -11.22 -5.02 -5.20
CA ILE A 190 -9.77 -4.81 -5.16
C ILE A 190 -9.08 -5.62 -4.04
N ALA A 191 -9.75 -5.81 -2.91
CA ALA A 191 -9.25 -6.65 -1.83
C ALA A 191 -9.10 -8.14 -2.23
N GLN A 192 -9.98 -8.63 -3.10
CA GLN A 192 -9.87 -9.98 -3.64
C GLN A 192 -8.72 -10.11 -4.65
N VAL A 193 -8.44 -9.03 -5.39
CA VAL A 193 -7.31 -8.96 -6.32
C VAL A 193 -5.97 -8.98 -5.57
N GLN A 194 -5.92 -8.39 -4.37
CA GLN A 194 -4.74 -8.46 -3.50
C GLN A 194 -4.24 -9.90 -3.31
N GLU A 195 -5.15 -10.87 -3.18
CA GLU A 195 -4.81 -12.28 -2.96
C GLU A 195 -4.20 -12.97 -4.19
N ARG A 196 -4.27 -12.31 -5.35
CA ARG A 196 -3.70 -12.81 -6.62
C ARG A 196 -2.34 -12.20 -6.94
N LEU A 197 -1.90 -11.16 -6.22
CA LEU A 197 -0.63 -10.51 -6.52
C LEU A 197 0.54 -11.49 -6.39
N PRO A 198 1.46 -11.51 -7.37
CA PRO A 198 2.58 -12.45 -7.40
C PRO A 198 3.56 -12.26 -6.26
N ASN A 199 3.65 -11.07 -5.67
CA ASN A 199 4.56 -10.78 -4.55
C ASN A 199 3.84 -10.34 -3.26
N ARG A 200 2.58 -10.73 -3.05
CA ARG A 200 1.80 -10.33 -1.87
C ARG A 200 2.46 -10.68 -0.53
N ASN A 201 3.25 -11.75 -0.50
CA ASN A 201 4.01 -12.20 0.66
C ASN A 201 5.48 -11.70 0.64
N GLY A 202 5.81 -10.75 -0.23
CA GLY A 202 7.16 -10.24 -0.42
C GLY A 202 7.64 -9.27 0.65
N LYS A 203 6.74 -8.70 1.44
CA LYS A 203 7.11 -7.83 2.56
C LYS A 203 7.90 -8.61 3.62
N VAL A 204 9.03 -8.06 4.02
CA VAL A 204 9.84 -8.58 5.10
C VAL A 204 9.99 -7.51 6.16
N VAL A 205 9.75 -7.88 7.40
CA VAL A 205 10.03 -7.01 8.56
C VAL A 205 11.41 -7.40 9.08
N TYR A 206 12.30 -6.43 9.11
CA TYR A 206 13.64 -6.58 9.70
C TYR A 206 13.63 -5.97 11.12
N PRO A 207 13.56 -6.80 12.16
CA PRO A 207 13.48 -6.28 13.53
C PRO A 207 14.63 -5.35 13.90
N GLY A 208 15.84 -5.63 13.38
CA GLY A 208 17.03 -4.82 13.61
C GLY A 208 16.93 -3.37 13.12
N MET A 209 16.12 -3.09 12.11
CA MET A 209 15.89 -1.72 11.61
C MET A 209 15.14 -0.84 12.61
N TRP A 210 14.36 -1.45 13.50
CA TRP A 210 13.48 -0.75 14.44
C TRP A 210 13.98 -0.84 15.88
N SER A 211 15.07 -1.59 16.14
CA SER A 211 15.64 -1.74 17.46
C SER A 211 16.63 -0.62 17.75
N LEU A 212 16.42 0.08 18.85
CA LEU A 212 17.36 1.08 19.37
C LEU A 212 18.44 0.46 20.24
N THR A 213 18.32 -0.84 20.56
CA THR A 213 19.22 -1.57 21.44
C THR A 213 19.73 -2.84 20.77
N GLY A 214 20.93 -3.28 21.13
CA GLY A 214 21.55 -4.48 20.56
C GLY A 214 22.41 -4.19 19.33
N LYS A 215 22.31 -5.02 18.30
CA LYS A 215 22.99 -4.80 17.01
C LYS A 215 21.96 -4.31 15.99
N PRO A 216 21.81 -3.00 15.79
CA PRO A 216 20.94 -2.48 14.74
C PRO A 216 21.43 -2.94 13.36
N ASP A 217 20.50 -3.13 12.43
CA ASP A 217 20.78 -3.54 11.07
C ASP A 217 21.61 -2.51 10.30
N VAL A 218 21.37 -1.23 10.60
CA VAL A 218 22.14 -0.12 10.04
C VAL A 218 23.17 0.34 11.04
N GLN A 219 24.43 0.09 10.73
CA GLN A 219 25.54 0.76 11.39
C GLN A 219 25.86 2.01 10.59
N GLY A 220 25.68 3.17 11.21
CA GLY A 220 26.05 4.44 10.59
C GLY A 220 27.53 4.44 10.24
N ASP A 221 27.85 4.85 9.04
CA ASP A 221 29.23 5.09 8.67
C ASP A 221 29.79 6.28 9.48
N ALA A 222 31.05 6.23 9.82
CA ALA A 222 31.73 7.28 10.60
C ALA A 222 31.83 8.61 9.84
N CYS A 223 31.44 8.65 8.57
CA CYS A 223 31.51 9.84 7.76
C CYS A 223 30.34 10.79 8.03
N VAL A 224 30.56 11.79 8.90
CA VAL A 224 29.54 12.80 9.27
C VAL A 224 29.76 14.12 8.53
N SER A 225 30.96 14.37 8.01
CA SER A 225 31.29 15.58 7.26
C SER A 225 32.42 15.31 6.25
N ASN A 226 32.41 16.07 5.14
CA ASN A 226 33.38 15.93 4.05
C ASN A 226 33.53 14.52 3.49
N CYS A 227 32.42 13.77 3.48
CA CYS A 227 32.39 12.42 2.95
C CYS A 227 32.79 12.43 1.48
N PRO A 228 33.68 11.53 1.03
CA PRO A 228 33.96 11.39 -0.39
C PRO A 228 32.68 10.92 -1.10
N VAL A 229 32.19 11.72 -2.02
CA VAL A 229 31.02 11.39 -2.83
C VAL A 229 31.52 10.98 -4.21
N VAL A 230 31.34 9.71 -4.54
CA VAL A 230 31.50 9.23 -5.91
C VAL A 230 30.12 9.21 -6.53
N LEU A 231 29.89 10.11 -7.48
CA LEU A 231 28.63 10.14 -8.24
C LEU A 231 28.72 9.11 -9.37
N ASP A 232 27.87 8.10 -9.30
CA ASP A 232 27.65 7.13 -10.38
C ASP A 232 26.32 7.45 -11.06
N VAL A 233 26.36 8.33 -12.06
CA VAL A 233 25.17 8.69 -12.85
C VAL A 233 24.92 7.63 -13.88
N ARG A 234 23.92 6.78 -13.67
CA ARG A 234 23.57 5.66 -14.56
C ARG A 234 22.49 5.98 -15.57
N SER A 235 21.69 6.99 -15.30
CA SER A 235 20.66 7.46 -16.23
C SER A 235 20.39 8.95 -16.01
N ILE A 236 19.93 9.59 -17.07
CA ILE A 236 19.49 10.99 -17.04
C ILE A 236 18.07 11.03 -17.54
N LEU A 237 17.19 11.75 -16.85
CA LEU A 237 15.83 11.97 -17.32
C LEU A 237 15.86 12.69 -18.69
N PRO A 238 15.10 12.22 -19.67
CA PRO A 238 14.97 12.91 -20.96
C PRO A 238 14.33 14.29 -20.74
N ASP A 239 14.55 15.21 -21.69
CA ASP A 239 14.15 16.60 -21.55
C ASP A 239 12.65 16.76 -21.30
N PHE A 240 11.81 15.95 -21.94
CA PHE A 240 10.36 15.99 -21.73
C PHE A 240 9.95 15.57 -20.29
N ALA A 241 10.76 14.73 -19.62
CA ALA A 241 10.48 14.27 -18.26
C ALA A 241 11.20 15.11 -17.20
N ARG A 242 12.29 15.80 -17.58
CA ARG A 242 13.12 16.59 -16.67
C ARG A 242 12.35 17.73 -16.03
N ASN A 243 11.43 18.33 -16.75
CA ASN A 243 10.59 19.46 -16.32
C ASN A 243 9.10 19.13 -16.32
N ALA A 244 8.76 17.83 -16.21
CA ALA A 244 7.40 17.35 -16.33
C ALA A 244 6.46 17.92 -15.25
N HIS A 245 7.00 18.25 -14.10
CA HIS A 245 6.25 18.92 -13.03
C HIS A 245 6.36 20.44 -13.07
N GLY A 246 7.03 20.99 -14.06
CA GLY A 246 7.40 22.41 -14.08
C GLY A 246 8.36 22.75 -12.93
N ASN A 247 8.54 24.02 -12.68
CA ASN A 247 9.21 24.47 -11.48
C ASN A 247 8.34 24.09 -10.27
N LEU A 248 8.89 23.29 -9.34
CA LEU A 248 8.17 22.91 -8.11
C LEU A 248 7.69 24.12 -7.31
N ALA A 249 8.40 25.25 -7.46
CA ALA A 249 8.03 26.52 -6.90
C ALA A 249 6.74 27.11 -7.50
N GLU A 250 6.50 26.88 -8.79
CA GLU A 250 5.32 27.35 -9.51
C GLU A 250 4.09 26.44 -9.30
N GLN A 251 4.26 25.26 -8.70
CA GLN A 251 3.16 24.40 -8.37
C GLN A 251 2.30 25.04 -7.28
N ASN A 252 1.24 25.70 -7.68
CA ASN A 252 0.27 26.26 -6.76
C ASN A 252 -0.49 25.13 -6.04
N ARG A 253 0.01 24.77 -4.87
CA ARG A 253 -0.62 23.79 -3.99
C ARG A 253 -1.26 24.53 -2.84
N PRO A 254 -2.58 24.46 -2.67
CA PRO A 254 -3.30 25.29 -1.72
C PRO A 254 -3.02 24.94 -0.24
N VAL A 255 -2.22 23.92 0.03
CA VAL A 255 -1.97 23.44 1.39
C VAL A 255 -0.49 23.16 1.61
N GLY A 256 0.02 23.71 2.72
CA GLY A 256 1.39 23.51 3.20
C GLY A 256 2.43 24.48 2.59
N PRO A 257 3.47 24.82 3.36
CA PRO A 257 4.46 25.83 2.95
C PRO A 257 5.30 25.42 1.73
N THR A 258 5.47 24.12 1.50
CA THR A 258 6.10 23.57 0.30
C THR A 258 5.14 23.36 -0.86
N ARG A 259 3.86 23.66 -0.63
CA ARG A 259 2.76 23.43 -1.57
C ARG A 259 1.99 24.73 -1.73
N GLY A 260 2.46 25.60 -2.55
CA GLY A 260 1.82 26.89 -2.80
C GLY A 260 2.67 28.10 -2.43
N ALA A 261 3.85 27.89 -1.87
CA ALA A 261 4.84 28.95 -1.82
C ALA A 261 5.35 29.17 -3.25
N ASP A 262 5.16 30.36 -3.76
CA ASP A 262 5.82 30.79 -4.99
C ASP A 262 7.27 31.13 -4.63
N THR A 263 8.18 30.19 -4.90
CA THR A 263 9.61 30.38 -4.67
C THR A 263 10.35 30.99 -5.86
N THR A 264 9.62 31.37 -6.91
CA THR A 264 10.16 32.16 -8.04
C THR A 264 10.22 33.64 -7.73
N GLN A 265 9.49 34.07 -6.69
CA GLN A 265 9.54 35.44 -6.21
C GLN A 265 10.65 35.59 -5.15
N PRO A 266 11.53 36.57 -5.25
CA PRO A 266 12.60 36.82 -4.28
C PRO A 266 12.08 37.22 -2.90
#